data_f18905204539275ff2abf82126e5eae7
#
_entry.id   f18905204539275ff2abf82126e5eae7
#
_cell.length_a   1.000
_cell.length_b   1.000
_cell.length_c   1.000
_cell.angle_alpha   90.00
_cell.angle_beta   90.00
_cell.angle_gamma   90.00
#
_symmetry.space_group_name_H-M   'P 1'
#
loop_
_entity.id
_entity.type
_entity.pdbx_description
1 polymer ?
#
loop_
_entity_poly.entity_id
_entity_poly.type
_entity_poly.pdbx_seq_one_letter_code
_entity_poly.pdbx_strand_id
1 'polypeptide(L)'
;MIRGTATWLAGRDGLPTSARAVFGFYGDTGVFDLQSLRLKRKVDEVTEAMIRTAFEPVEAAIAEEFGRASVTFAYDTKLVLPAQLTLGHLYRTHEDPERRERAEALTRLAIEALLDGDMRDARNDAEFEDFEVDFAVDDGDRARIAEIAQERLQARVESQFDDFDPAVREAYDWAVEVSEAHQDDDEHFRDLYAAAKDGDDDAREAIRSEYRDAPFEGVPDALREADLELPYARTQYDRVGVIYDGMCQMYRSGGFDVGDAFARSIVLAIIGAQVWLDDVDDYHADRREGQLTPVTAEYLLAETEAEAHARVVDLSEAYLDRAKRAATAAGSPLSGIATEYIYRSGDPSVLPGATTAGE
;
A
#
# COMPACT_ATOMS: atom_id res chain seq x y z
N MET A 1 -22.87 -4.73 26.16
CA MET A 1 -23.38 -6.01 25.61
C MET A 1 -23.16 -6.07 24.09
N ILE A 2 -23.56 -5.07 23.30
CA ILE A 2 -23.45 -5.10 21.82
C ILE A 2 -22.00 -5.14 21.31
N ARG A 3 -21.06 -4.38 21.92
CA ARG A 3 -19.63 -4.39 21.56
C ARG A 3 -18.99 -5.76 21.79
N GLY A 4 -19.21 -6.39 22.94
CA GLY A 4 -18.67 -7.73 23.23
C GLY A 4 -19.18 -8.80 22.27
N THR A 5 -20.42 -8.67 21.77
CA THR A 5 -20.96 -9.56 20.74
C THR A 5 -20.28 -9.33 19.39
N ALA A 6 -19.94 -8.06 19.06
CA ALA A 6 -19.24 -7.73 17.83
C ALA A 6 -17.79 -8.27 17.85
N THR A 7 -17.07 -8.10 18.94
CA THR A 7 -15.72 -8.67 19.13
C THR A 7 -15.74 -10.19 19.03
N TRP A 8 -16.76 -10.85 19.59
CA TRP A 8 -16.93 -12.30 19.48
C TRP A 8 -17.22 -12.74 18.02
N LEU A 9 -18.06 -11.99 17.28
CA LEU A 9 -18.31 -12.26 15.85
C LEU A 9 -17.07 -12.05 15.00
N ALA A 10 -16.26 -11.04 15.31
CA ALA A 10 -14.99 -10.77 14.64
C ALA A 10 -13.99 -11.93 14.76
N GLY A 11 -14.02 -12.70 15.83
CA GLY A 11 -13.18 -13.88 16.04
C GLY A 11 -13.71 -15.19 15.42
N ARG A 12 -14.81 -15.16 14.65
CA ARG A 12 -15.41 -16.36 14.06
C ARG A 12 -14.88 -16.66 12.66
N ASP A 13 -14.14 -17.75 12.50
CA ASP A 13 -13.57 -18.18 11.21
C ASP A 13 -14.62 -18.56 10.14
N GLY A 14 -15.87 -18.78 10.53
CA GLY A 14 -16.97 -19.04 9.60
C GLY A 14 -17.57 -17.80 8.92
N LEU A 15 -17.10 -16.59 9.24
CA LEU A 15 -17.52 -15.35 8.60
C LEU A 15 -16.49 -14.87 7.59
N PRO A 16 -16.90 -14.24 6.46
CA PRO A 16 -15.97 -13.60 5.53
C PRO A 16 -15.08 -12.55 6.25
N THR A 17 -13.82 -12.44 5.86
CA THR A 17 -12.86 -11.49 6.45
C THR A 17 -13.39 -10.06 6.47
N SER A 18 -14.06 -9.62 5.40
CA SER A 18 -14.69 -8.31 5.33
C SER A 18 -15.77 -8.07 6.40
N ALA A 19 -16.57 -9.07 6.70
CA ALA A 19 -17.58 -9.00 7.77
C ALA A 19 -16.89 -8.98 9.15
N ARG A 20 -15.86 -9.80 9.34
CA ARG A 20 -15.04 -9.83 10.56
C ARG A 20 -14.37 -8.48 10.82
N ALA A 21 -13.87 -7.82 9.75
CA ALA A 21 -13.27 -6.49 9.84
C ALA A 21 -14.28 -5.42 10.30
N VAL A 22 -15.49 -5.41 9.75
CA VAL A 22 -16.55 -4.48 10.19
C VAL A 22 -16.89 -4.71 11.68
N PHE A 23 -17.03 -5.96 12.12
CA PHE A 23 -17.32 -6.27 13.52
C PHE A 23 -16.14 -5.97 14.45
N GLY A 24 -14.88 -6.20 14.00
CA GLY A 24 -13.67 -5.88 14.73
C GLY A 24 -13.57 -4.37 14.96
N PHE A 25 -13.62 -3.59 13.90
CA PHE A 25 -13.61 -2.13 13.98
C PHE A 25 -14.70 -1.57 14.90
N TYR A 26 -15.93 -2.10 14.79
CA TYR A 26 -17.02 -1.70 15.69
C TYR A 26 -16.76 -2.12 17.15
N GLY A 27 -16.22 -3.31 17.37
CA GLY A 27 -15.87 -3.80 18.71
C GLY A 27 -14.88 -2.87 19.40
N ASP A 28 -13.86 -2.46 18.70
CA ASP A 28 -12.77 -1.62 19.21
C ASP A 28 -13.20 -0.15 19.39
N THR A 29 -13.80 0.43 18.36
CA THR A 29 -14.11 1.87 18.32
C THR A 29 -15.51 2.23 18.82
N GLY A 30 -16.47 1.30 18.71
CA GLY A 30 -17.90 1.54 18.93
C GLY A 30 -18.57 2.30 17.78
N VAL A 31 -17.88 2.51 16.68
CA VAL A 31 -18.41 3.19 15.49
C VAL A 31 -18.99 2.15 14.54
N PHE A 32 -20.33 2.13 14.41
CA PHE A 32 -21.03 1.30 13.43
C PHE A 32 -21.73 2.20 12.42
N ASP A 33 -21.23 2.21 11.19
CA ASP A 33 -21.70 3.12 10.16
C ASP A 33 -22.15 2.38 8.89
N LEU A 34 -23.47 2.18 8.77
CA LEU A 34 -24.07 1.59 7.58
C LEU A 34 -23.96 2.49 6.34
N GLN A 35 -23.81 3.81 6.53
CA GLN A 35 -23.62 4.73 5.40
C GLN A 35 -22.27 4.47 4.74
N SER A 36 -21.23 4.18 5.52
CA SER A 36 -19.91 3.81 5.00
C SER A 36 -19.94 2.58 4.11
N LEU A 37 -20.76 1.56 4.42
CA LEU A 37 -20.89 0.38 3.57
C LEU A 37 -21.59 0.67 2.23
N ARG A 38 -22.58 1.59 2.23
CA ARG A 38 -23.23 2.05 0.99
C ARG A 38 -22.30 2.91 0.17
N LEU A 39 -21.53 3.76 0.86
CA LEU A 39 -20.54 4.62 0.24
C LEU A 39 -19.44 3.80 -0.40
N LYS A 40 -18.94 2.75 0.27
CA LYS A 40 -17.95 1.81 -0.31
C LYS A 40 -18.42 1.29 -1.66
N ARG A 41 -19.65 0.77 -1.76
CA ARG A 41 -20.16 0.27 -3.03
C ARG A 41 -20.14 1.32 -4.14
N LYS A 42 -20.56 2.56 -3.82
CA LYS A 42 -20.51 3.66 -4.80
C LYS A 42 -19.08 3.98 -5.23
N VAL A 43 -18.15 4.01 -4.28
CA VAL A 43 -16.74 4.25 -4.56
C VAL A 43 -16.18 3.13 -5.44
N ASP A 44 -16.44 1.87 -5.09
CA ASP A 44 -16.00 0.71 -5.87
C ASP A 44 -16.51 0.81 -7.33
N GLU A 45 -17.81 1.10 -7.55
CA GLU A 45 -18.40 1.25 -8.89
C GLU A 45 -17.71 2.37 -9.71
N VAL A 46 -17.41 3.51 -9.08
CA VAL A 46 -16.77 4.64 -9.74
C VAL A 46 -15.30 4.34 -10.06
N THR A 47 -14.56 3.78 -9.11
CA THR A 47 -13.13 3.49 -9.30
C THR A 47 -12.87 2.31 -10.22
N GLU A 48 -13.73 1.28 -10.21
CA GLU A 48 -13.69 0.20 -11.21
C GLU A 48 -13.92 0.75 -12.65
N ALA A 49 -14.79 1.73 -12.81
CA ALA A 49 -14.97 2.39 -14.10
C ALA A 49 -13.73 3.21 -14.50
N MET A 50 -13.06 3.89 -13.54
CA MET A 50 -11.81 4.62 -13.80
C MET A 50 -10.69 3.67 -14.23
N ILE A 51 -10.47 2.58 -13.52
CA ILE A 51 -9.46 1.55 -13.83
C ILE A 51 -9.71 0.96 -15.20
N ARG A 52 -10.96 0.60 -15.52
CA ARG A 52 -11.31 0.10 -16.86
C ARG A 52 -10.96 1.09 -17.94
N THR A 53 -11.32 2.36 -17.77
CA THR A 53 -11.01 3.43 -18.74
C THR A 53 -9.48 3.68 -18.84
N ALA A 54 -8.72 3.47 -17.77
CA ALA A 54 -7.26 3.54 -17.83
C ALA A 54 -6.65 2.44 -18.70
N PHE A 55 -7.21 1.24 -18.66
CA PHE A 55 -6.70 0.10 -19.45
C PHE A 55 -7.21 0.01 -20.87
N GLU A 56 -8.31 0.68 -21.27
CA GLU A 56 -8.79 0.68 -22.66
C GLU A 56 -7.70 1.02 -23.71
N PRO A 57 -6.85 2.08 -23.53
CA PRO A 57 -5.77 2.37 -24.49
C PRO A 57 -4.61 1.37 -24.40
N VAL A 58 -4.38 0.74 -23.24
CA VAL A 58 -3.39 -0.34 -23.06
C VAL A 58 -3.83 -1.56 -23.89
N GLU A 59 -5.06 -2.02 -23.71
CA GLU A 59 -5.65 -3.15 -24.44
C GLU A 59 -5.62 -2.92 -25.96
N ALA A 60 -5.97 -1.70 -26.40
CA ALA A 60 -5.94 -1.34 -27.81
C ALA A 60 -4.52 -1.40 -28.38
N ALA A 61 -3.51 -0.91 -27.66
CA ALA A 61 -2.12 -0.91 -28.10
C ALA A 61 -1.52 -2.33 -28.12
N ILE A 62 -1.83 -3.15 -27.13
CA ILE A 62 -1.43 -4.58 -27.12
C ILE A 62 -2.09 -5.31 -28.28
N ALA A 63 -3.39 -5.07 -28.55
CA ALA A 63 -4.09 -5.69 -29.65
C ALA A 63 -3.45 -5.33 -31.01
N GLU A 64 -3.05 -4.07 -31.19
CA GLU A 64 -2.34 -3.61 -32.41
C GLU A 64 -0.97 -4.27 -32.55
N GLU A 65 -0.14 -4.27 -31.50
CA GLU A 65 1.21 -4.85 -31.48
C GLU A 65 1.21 -6.34 -31.83
N PHE A 66 0.27 -7.09 -31.24
CA PHE A 66 0.18 -8.54 -31.41
C PHE A 66 -0.77 -8.98 -32.52
N GLY A 67 -1.27 -8.04 -33.33
CA GLY A 67 -2.14 -8.32 -34.50
C GLY A 67 -3.46 -9.00 -34.13
N ARG A 68 -4.06 -8.64 -33.00
CA ARG A 68 -5.30 -9.22 -32.47
C ARG A 68 -6.50 -8.27 -32.68
N ALA A 69 -7.69 -8.85 -32.74
CA ALA A 69 -8.92 -8.05 -32.89
C ALA A 69 -9.31 -7.34 -31.57
N SER A 70 -9.00 -7.94 -30.45
CA SER A 70 -9.18 -7.42 -29.09
C SER A 70 -8.27 -8.17 -28.14
N VAL A 71 -7.93 -7.53 -27.02
CA VAL A 71 -7.18 -8.11 -25.91
C VAL A 71 -7.87 -7.69 -24.62
N THR A 72 -7.89 -8.56 -23.62
CA THR A 72 -8.22 -8.22 -22.23
C THR A 72 -6.94 -8.18 -21.43
N PHE A 73 -6.71 -7.06 -20.75
CA PHE A 73 -5.58 -6.86 -19.83
C PHE A 73 -6.11 -6.80 -18.39
N ALA A 74 -5.78 -7.79 -17.59
CA ALA A 74 -6.12 -7.84 -16.16
C ALA A 74 -4.88 -7.54 -15.33
N TYR A 75 -5.02 -6.66 -14.34
CA TYR A 75 -3.95 -6.21 -13.47
C TYR A 75 -4.38 -6.26 -12.00
N ASP A 76 -3.48 -6.63 -11.06
CA ASP A 76 -3.77 -6.50 -9.63
C ASP A 76 -3.87 -5.02 -9.27
N THR A 77 -5.00 -4.63 -8.72
CA THR A 77 -5.31 -3.22 -8.41
C THR A 77 -5.42 -2.96 -6.91
N LYS A 78 -4.85 -3.82 -6.07
CA LYS A 78 -4.87 -3.60 -4.60
C LYS A 78 -4.21 -2.29 -4.20
N LEU A 79 -3.17 -1.88 -4.92
CA LEU A 79 -2.44 -0.63 -4.70
C LEU A 79 -3.32 0.63 -4.79
N VAL A 80 -4.46 0.59 -5.50
CA VAL A 80 -5.36 1.75 -5.62
C VAL A 80 -6.31 1.91 -4.43
N LEU A 81 -6.34 0.98 -3.48
CA LEU A 81 -7.21 1.04 -2.30
C LEU A 81 -7.10 2.38 -1.54
N PRO A 82 -5.91 2.98 -1.31
CA PRO A 82 -5.80 4.29 -0.66
C PRO A 82 -6.50 5.42 -1.42
N ALA A 83 -6.45 5.43 -2.75
CA ALA A 83 -7.18 6.39 -3.57
C ALA A 83 -8.71 6.19 -3.45
N GLN A 84 -9.18 4.94 -3.41
CA GLN A 84 -10.58 4.61 -3.13
C GLN A 84 -11.04 5.10 -1.75
N LEU A 85 -10.21 4.87 -0.72
CA LEU A 85 -10.50 5.33 0.64
C LEU A 85 -10.55 6.86 0.72
N THR A 86 -9.66 7.54 -0.02
CA THR A 86 -9.61 9.00 -0.12
C THR A 86 -10.87 9.54 -0.80
N LEU A 87 -11.28 8.98 -1.94
CA LEU A 87 -12.53 9.36 -2.59
C LEU A 87 -13.74 9.14 -1.66
N GLY A 88 -13.76 8.01 -0.92
CA GLY A 88 -14.79 7.73 0.06
C GLY A 88 -14.83 8.76 1.19
N HIS A 89 -13.68 9.20 1.68
CA HIS A 89 -13.58 10.27 2.66
C HIS A 89 -14.09 11.60 2.12
N LEU A 90 -13.71 11.97 0.90
CA LEU A 90 -14.15 13.19 0.23
C LEU A 90 -15.66 13.19 -0.07
N TYR A 91 -16.25 12.07 -0.43
CA TYR A 91 -17.70 11.95 -0.60
C TYR A 91 -18.49 12.13 0.69
N ARG A 92 -17.89 11.82 1.85
CA ARG A 92 -18.49 12.08 3.16
C ARG A 92 -18.44 13.54 3.55
N THR A 93 -17.35 14.22 3.20
CA THR A 93 -17.07 15.59 3.61
C THR A 93 -17.64 16.63 2.64
N HIS A 94 -17.91 16.24 1.40
CA HIS A 94 -18.42 17.12 0.36
C HIS A 94 -19.73 16.62 -0.24
N GLU A 95 -20.79 17.40 -0.14
CA GLU A 95 -22.11 17.11 -0.74
C GLU A 95 -22.29 17.77 -2.11
N ASP A 96 -21.53 18.81 -2.40
CA ASP A 96 -21.60 19.58 -3.64
C ASP A 96 -21.20 18.75 -4.86
N PRO A 97 -22.05 18.66 -5.92
CA PRO A 97 -21.78 17.84 -7.11
C PRO A 97 -20.51 18.26 -7.87
N GLU A 98 -20.23 19.56 -8.00
CA GLU A 98 -19.04 20.05 -8.73
C GLU A 98 -17.75 19.66 -7.99
N ARG A 99 -17.77 19.74 -6.67
CA ARG A 99 -16.63 19.26 -5.86
C ARG A 99 -16.43 17.75 -5.96
N ARG A 100 -17.51 17.00 -6.01
CA ARG A 100 -17.41 15.53 -6.21
C ARG A 100 -16.85 15.18 -7.58
N GLU A 101 -17.26 15.83 -8.63
CA GLU A 101 -16.73 15.65 -9.98
C GLU A 101 -15.22 15.97 -10.00
N ARG A 102 -14.80 17.05 -9.35
CA ARG A 102 -13.38 17.40 -9.23
C ARG A 102 -12.61 16.37 -8.40
N ALA A 103 -13.19 15.85 -7.32
CA ALA A 103 -12.60 14.77 -6.52
C ALA A 103 -12.44 13.49 -7.35
N GLU A 104 -13.43 13.13 -8.17
CA GLU A 104 -13.36 12.01 -9.10
C GLU A 104 -12.27 12.19 -10.16
N ALA A 105 -12.13 13.40 -10.73
CA ALA A 105 -11.06 13.69 -11.69
C ALA A 105 -9.67 13.51 -11.07
N LEU A 106 -9.45 14.04 -9.87
CA LEU A 106 -8.18 13.91 -9.15
C LEU A 106 -7.92 12.46 -8.69
N THR A 107 -8.99 11.74 -8.31
CA THR A 107 -8.87 10.31 -7.98
C THR A 107 -8.48 9.48 -9.19
N ARG A 108 -8.99 9.81 -10.38
CA ARG A 108 -8.57 9.16 -11.63
C ARG A 108 -7.09 9.37 -11.89
N LEU A 109 -6.60 10.60 -11.79
CA LEU A 109 -5.16 10.91 -11.90
C LEU A 109 -4.35 10.10 -10.89
N ALA A 110 -4.77 10.07 -9.61
CA ALA A 110 -4.06 9.33 -8.55
C ALA A 110 -4.03 7.81 -8.85
N ILE A 111 -5.14 7.22 -9.29
CA ILE A 111 -5.20 5.81 -9.67
C ILE A 111 -4.27 5.51 -10.84
N GLU A 112 -4.32 6.31 -11.91
CA GLU A 112 -3.49 6.11 -13.09
C GLU A 112 -2.00 6.32 -12.77
N ALA A 113 -1.66 7.27 -11.88
CA ALA A 113 -0.30 7.48 -11.40
C ALA A 113 0.24 6.31 -10.56
N LEU A 114 -0.60 5.73 -9.69
CA LEU A 114 -0.23 4.53 -8.93
C LEU A 114 0.00 3.33 -9.87
N LEU A 115 -0.88 3.13 -10.86
CA LEU A 115 -0.73 2.04 -11.83
C LEU A 115 0.49 2.22 -12.75
N ASP A 116 0.84 3.47 -13.12
CA ASP A 116 2.05 3.79 -13.88
C ASP A 116 3.32 3.49 -13.07
N GLY A 117 3.35 3.93 -11.80
CA GLY A 117 4.47 3.70 -10.90
C GLY A 117 4.74 2.20 -10.69
N ASP A 118 3.72 1.44 -10.36
CA ASP A 118 3.79 0.00 -10.14
C ASP A 118 4.23 -0.78 -11.40
N MET A 119 3.68 -0.40 -12.57
CA MET A 119 4.13 -0.99 -13.84
C MET A 119 5.57 -0.64 -14.19
N ARG A 120 6.07 0.52 -13.78
CA ARG A 120 7.48 0.93 -13.94
C ARG A 120 8.39 0.10 -13.05
N ASP A 121 7.99 -0.13 -11.81
CA ASP A 121 8.73 -0.97 -10.86
C ASP A 121 8.79 -2.42 -11.37
N ALA A 122 7.65 -2.99 -11.78
CA ALA A 122 7.59 -4.33 -12.39
C ALA A 122 8.51 -4.48 -13.61
N ARG A 123 8.67 -3.42 -14.42
CA ARG A 123 9.61 -3.43 -15.57
C ARG A 123 11.07 -3.36 -15.13
N ASN A 124 11.38 -2.56 -14.12
CA ASN A 124 12.74 -2.40 -13.61
C ASN A 124 13.25 -3.70 -13.00
N ASP A 125 12.39 -4.41 -12.28
CA ASP A 125 12.70 -5.65 -11.58
C ASP A 125 12.49 -6.91 -12.45
N ALA A 126 11.94 -6.73 -13.66
CA ALA A 126 11.54 -7.81 -14.58
C ALA A 126 10.52 -8.79 -13.96
N GLU A 127 9.65 -8.29 -13.11
CA GLU A 127 8.57 -9.01 -12.44
C GLU A 127 7.25 -8.75 -13.17
N PHE A 128 6.68 -9.82 -13.77
CA PHE A 128 5.51 -9.68 -14.66
C PHE A 128 4.36 -10.59 -14.24
N GLU A 129 4.28 -10.95 -12.96
CA GLU A 129 3.25 -11.82 -12.41
C GLU A 129 1.92 -11.10 -12.16
N ASP A 130 1.95 -9.77 -11.95
CA ASP A 130 0.79 -8.98 -11.52
C ASP A 130 -0.21 -8.68 -12.64
N PHE A 131 0.12 -9.04 -13.88
CA PHE A 131 -0.82 -8.91 -14.99
C PHE A 131 -1.04 -10.19 -15.76
N GLU A 132 -2.23 -10.30 -16.34
CA GLU A 132 -2.62 -11.36 -17.23
C GLU A 132 -3.20 -10.80 -18.54
N VAL A 133 -3.00 -11.54 -19.64
CA VAL A 133 -3.67 -11.28 -20.93
C VAL A 133 -4.40 -12.53 -21.38
N ASP A 134 -5.46 -12.36 -22.16
CA ASP A 134 -6.34 -13.45 -22.62
C ASP A 134 -5.76 -14.30 -23.79
N PHE A 135 -4.43 -14.28 -23.94
CA PHE A 135 -3.72 -15.08 -24.94
C PHE A 135 -2.36 -15.61 -24.41
N ALA A 136 -1.83 -16.63 -25.06
CA ALA A 136 -0.55 -17.22 -24.69
C ALA A 136 0.60 -16.26 -25.06
N VAL A 137 1.47 -16.01 -24.11
CA VAL A 137 2.64 -15.12 -24.19
C VAL A 137 3.87 -15.85 -23.64
N ASP A 138 5.05 -15.53 -24.15
CA ASP A 138 6.33 -15.90 -23.57
C ASP A 138 6.90 -14.74 -22.72
N ASP A 139 8.07 -14.93 -22.10
CA ASP A 139 8.68 -13.91 -21.24
C ASP A 139 9.03 -12.63 -22.03
N GLY A 140 9.44 -12.75 -23.29
CA GLY A 140 9.72 -11.60 -24.15
C GLY A 140 8.45 -10.83 -24.49
N ASP A 141 7.35 -11.53 -24.73
CA ASP A 141 6.03 -10.94 -24.95
C ASP A 141 5.54 -10.22 -23.68
N ARG A 142 5.74 -10.83 -22.48
CA ARG A 142 5.38 -10.19 -21.21
C ARG A 142 6.14 -8.88 -21.00
N ALA A 143 7.43 -8.86 -21.20
CA ALA A 143 8.23 -7.64 -21.10
C ALA A 143 7.73 -6.55 -22.08
N ARG A 144 7.38 -6.91 -23.33
CA ARG A 144 6.83 -5.98 -24.31
C ARG A 144 5.44 -5.46 -23.91
N ILE A 145 4.60 -6.32 -23.34
CA ILE A 145 3.27 -5.93 -22.84
C ILE A 145 3.42 -4.93 -21.68
N ALA A 146 4.32 -5.19 -20.73
CA ALA A 146 4.59 -4.28 -19.62
C ALA A 146 5.11 -2.91 -20.11
N GLU A 147 5.98 -2.88 -21.11
CA GLU A 147 6.44 -1.66 -21.74
C GLU A 147 5.30 -0.87 -22.36
N ILE A 148 4.43 -1.50 -23.15
CA ILE A 148 3.24 -0.87 -23.75
C ILE A 148 2.31 -0.33 -22.68
N ALA A 149 2.05 -1.12 -21.63
CA ALA A 149 1.16 -0.72 -20.55
C ALA A 149 1.69 0.53 -19.85
N GLN A 150 2.96 0.52 -19.43
CA GLN A 150 3.59 1.66 -18.78
C GLN A 150 3.61 2.91 -19.67
N GLU A 151 4.00 2.81 -20.94
CA GLU A 151 3.98 3.93 -21.89
C GLU A 151 2.59 4.57 -22.01
N ARG A 152 1.54 3.76 -22.05
CA ARG A 152 0.15 4.25 -22.16
C ARG A 152 -0.36 4.89 -20.89
N LEU A 153 -0.06 4.29 -19.73
CA LEU A 153 -0.42 4.84 -18.43
C LEU A 153 0.30 6.17 -18.20
N GLN A 154 1.63 6.22 -18.41
CA GLN A 154 2.42 7.43 -18.28
C GLN A 154 1.89 8.57 -19.16
N ALA A 155 1.62 8.29 -20.44
CA ALA A 155 1.09 9.31 -21.36
C ALA A 155 -0.27 9.88 -20.88
N ARG A 156 -1.11 9.05 -20.25
CA ARG A 156 -2.37 9.48 -19.66
C ARG A 156 -2.16 10.35 -18.43
N VAL A 157 -1.29 9.93 -17.50
CA VAL A 157 -0.92 10.69 -16.30
C VAL A 157 -0.41 12.07 -16.69
N GLU A 158 0.54 12.13 -17.64
CA GLU A 158 1.11 13.38 -18.14
C GLU A 158 0.04 14.32 -18.71
N SER A 159 -0.89 13.78 -19.50
CA SER A 159 -1.95 14.60 -20.12
C SER A 159 -2.96 15.15 -19.13
N GLN A 160 -3.17 14.50 -17.99
CA GLN A 160 -4.14 14.94 -16.99
C GLN A 160 -3.60 16.06 -16.09
N PHE A 161 -2.30 16.17 -15.89
CA PHE A 161 -1.73 17.25 -15.07
C PHE A 161 -2.07 18.65 -15.58
N ASP A 162 -2.27 18.81 -16.89
CA ASP A 162 -2.66 20.09 -17.50
C ASP A 162 -4.03 20.61 -17.01
N ASP A 163 -4.87 19.74 -16.47
CA ASP A 163 -6.20 20.07 -15.94
C ASP A 163 -6.18 20.54 -14.47
N PHE A 164 -5.00 20.49 -13.82
CA PHE A 164 -4.85 20.78 -12.40
C PHE A 164 -3.86 21.93 -12.13
N ASP A 165 -3.88 22.42 -10.88
CA ASP A 165 -2.86 23.37 -10.41
C ASP A 165 -1.47 22.70 -10.48
N PRO A 166 -0.43 23.42 -10.92
CA PRO A 166 0.95 22.87 -10.96
C PRO A 166 1.43 22.25 -9.65
N ALA A 167 0.92 22.70 -8.50
CA ALA A 167 1.25 22.12 -7.19
C ALA A 167 0.80 20.65 -7.03
N VAL A 168 -0.17 20.19 -7.86
CA VAL A 168 -0.57 18.77 -7.89
C VAL A 168 0.56 17.93 -8.50
N ARG A 169 1.17 18.42 -9.58
CA ARG A 169 2.32 17.78 -10.21
C ARG A 169 3.55 17.81 -9.29
N GLU A 170 3.81 18.96 -8.66
CA GLU A 170 4.94 19.07 -7.71
C GLU A 170 4.85 18.05 -6.57
N ALA A 171 3.64 17.79 -6.07
CA ALA A 171 3.43 16.77 -5.03
C ALA A 171 3.69 15.35 -5.55
N TYR A 172 3.30 15.04 -6.78
CA TYR A 172 3.60 13.76 -7.44
C TYR A 172 5.10 13.59 -7.68
N ASP A 173 5.75 14.57 -8.32
CA ASP A 173 7.17 14.52 -8.67
C ASP A 173 8.04 14.36 -7.41
N TRP A 174 7.69 15.06 -6.32
CA TRP A 174 8.36 14.91 -5.03
C TRP A 174 8.28 13.48 -4.48
N ALA A 175 7.10 12.85 -4.52
CA ALA A 175 6.94 11.50 -4.01
C ALA A 175 7.71 10.46 -4.84
N VAL A 176 7.74 10.64 -6.16
CA VAL A 176 8.51 9.80 -7.08
C VAL A 176 10.01 9.97 -6.81
N GLU A 177 10.51 11.21 -6.68
CA GLU A 177 11.94 11.48 -6.42
C GLU A 177 12.42 10.80 -5.11
N VAL A 178 11.63 10.87 -4.04
CA VAL A 178 11.99 10.23 -2.75
C VAL A 178 11.97 8.71 -2.86
N SER A 179 10.96 8.13 -3.52
CA SER A 179 10.86 6.68 -3.71
C SER A 179 11.99 6.14 -4.59
N GLU A 180 12.32 6.83 -5.69
CA GLU A 180 13.43 6.43 -6.57
C GLU A 180 14.79 6.54 -5.84
N ALA A 181 14.99 7.57 -5.02
CA ALA A 181 16.21 7.70 -4.21
C ALA A 181 16.36 6.54 -3.19
N HIS A 182 15.26 6.01 -2.66
CA HIS A 182 15.31 4.83 -1.80
C HIS A 182 15.68 3.56 -2.58
N GLN A 183 15.19 3.39 -3.81
CA GLN A 183 15.57 2.25 -4.66
C GLN A 183 17.06 2.25 -4.99
N ASP A 184 17.71 3.40 -5.09
CA ASP A 184 19.16 3.51 -5.29
C ASP A 184 19.96 2.91 -4.11
N ASP A 185 19.37 2.81 -2.90
CA ASP A 185 19.99 2.20 -1.72
C ASP A 185 19.82 0.67 -1.66
N ASP A 186 19.03 0.06 -2.54
CA ASP A 186 18.71 -1.40 -2.50
C ASP A 186 19.96 -2.28 -2.62
N GLU A 187 20.93 -1.91 -3.46
CA GLU A 187 22.18 -2.65 -3.59
C GLU A 187 22.97 -2.65 -2.27
N HIS A 188 23.03 -1.52 -1.58
CA HIS A 188 23.65 -1.41 -0.26
C HIS A 188 22.96 -2.28 0.78
N PHE A 189 21.62 -2.29 0.80
CA PHE A 189 20.86 -3.11 1.75
C PHE A 189 20.99 -4.62 1.47
N ARG A 190 21.09 -5.02 0.21
CA ARG A 190 21.38 -6.42 -0.17
C ARG A 190 22.78 -6.84 0.28
N ASP A 191 23.78 -5.97 0.15
CA ASP A 191 25.14 -6.23 0.62
C ASP A 191 25.19 -6.38 2.15
N LEU A 192 24.49 -5.51 2.88
CA LEU A 192 24.38 -5.61 4.35
C LEU A 192 23.69 -6.92 4.76
N TYR A 193 22.61 -7.31 4.05
CA TYR A 193 21.92 -8.56 4.29
C TYR A 193 22.85 -9.76 4.12
N ALA A 194 23.59 -9.81 3.00
CA ALA A 194 24.53 -10.91 2.70
C ALA A 194 25.63 -11.01 3.77
N ALA A 195 26.25 -9.90 4.14
CA ALA A 195 27.31 -9.86 5.16
C ALA A 195 26.77 -10.29 6.53
N ALA A 196 25.62 -9.79 6.96
CA ALA A 196 25.01 -10.14 8.24
C ALA A 196 24.62 -11.63 8.30
N LYS A 197 24.14 -12.20 7.19
CA LYS A 197 23.83 -13.62 7.05
C LYS A 197 25.07 -14.50 7.19
N ASP A 198 26.24 -14.03 6.73
CA ASP A 198 27.53 -14.70 6.86
C ASP A 198 28.16 -14.52 8.26
N GLY A 199 27.50 -13.78 9.15
CA GLY A 199 27.88 -13.63 10.55
C GLY A 199 28.70 -12.38 10.85
N ASP A 200 28.66 -11.37 9.99
CA ASP A 200 29.28 -10.06 10.21
C ASP A 200 28.46 -9.25 11.22
N ASP A 201 29.05 -8.99 12.39
CA ASP A 201 28.38 -8.22 13.46
C ASP A 201 28.32 -6.72 13.14
N ASP A 202 29.27 -6.17 12.38
CA ASP A 202 29.27 -4.77 11.95
C ASP A 202 28.11 -4.55 10.95
N ALA A 203 27.87 -5.49 10.03
CA ALA A 203 26.74 -5.45 9.12
C ALA A 203 25.39 -5.54 9.87
N ARG A 204 25.28 -6.37 10.91
CA ARG A 204 24.09 -6.41 11.77
C ARG A 204 23.83 -5.09 12.49
N GLU A 205 24.89 -4.41 12.95
CA GLU A 205 24.75 -3.10 13.58
C GLU A 205 24.36 -2.03 12.55
N ALA A 206 24.89 -2.10 11.33
CA ALA A 206 24.48 -1.23 10.23
C ALA A 206 22.99 -1.44 9.90
N ILE A 207 22.50 -2.69 9.81
CA ILE A 207 21.07 -2.97 9.63
C ILE A 207 20.22 -2.34 10.74
N ARG A 208 20.69 -2.35 12.00
CA ARG A 208 19.97 -1.67 13.08
C ARG A 208 19.90 -0.18 12.88
N SER A 209 21.04 0.46 12.62
CA SER A 209 21.15 1.92 12.62
C SER A 209 20.72 2.58 11.33
N GLU A 210 20.89 1.92 10.17
CA GLU A 210 20.66 2.50 8.85
C GLU A 210 19.34 2.02 8.21
N TYR A 211 18.84 0.86 8.63
CA TYR A 211 17.61 0.29 8.07
C TYR A 211 16.47 0.25 9.10
N ARG A 212 16.68 -0.38 10.28
CA ARG A 212 15.63 -0.55 11.29
C ARG A 212 15.29 0.72 12.05
N ASP A 213 16.30 1.39 12.56
CA ASP A 213 16.18 2.57 13.43
C ASP A 213 16.72 3.84 12.72
N ALA A 214 16.68 3.85 11.39
CA ALA A 214 17.15 4.97 10.58
C ALA A 214 16.43 6.28 10.96
N PRO A 215 17.16 7.37 11.24
CA PRO A 215 16.56 8.62 11.67
C PRO A 215 15.97 9.40 10.50
N PHE A 216 14.86 10.06 10.71
CA PHE A 216 14.34 11.08 9.79
C PHE A 216 15.13 12.39 9.92
N GLU A 217 15.34 13.11 8.82
CA GLU A 217 15.87 14.48 8.85
C GLU A 217 14.84 15.51 9.34
N GLY A 218 13.56 15.19 9.27
CA GLY A 218 12.43 16.00 9.70
C GLY A 218 11.18 15.14 9.90
N VAL A 219 10.09 15.73 10.36
CA VAL A 219 8.81 15.02 10.51
C VAL A 219 8.00 15.18 9.23
N PRO A 220 7.72 14.08 8.48
CA PRO A 220 6.82 14.16 7.33
C PRO A 220 5.42 14.67 7.73
N ASP A 221 4.75 15.40 6.82
CA ASP A 221 3.43 16.00 7.09
C ASP A 221 2.36 14.96 7.44
N ALA A 222 2.46 13.77 6.88
CA ALA A 222 1.55 12.65 7.18
C ALA A 222 1.84 11.94 8.50
N LEU A 223 2.97 12.19 9.16
CA LEU A 223 3.37 11.48 10.39
C LEU A 223 3.42 12.42 11.59
N ARG A 224 3.60 11.85 12.77
CA ARG A 224 3.85 12.56 14.03
C ARG A 224 5.16 12.10 14.64
N GLU A 225 5.77 12.92 15.47
CA GLU A 225 7.01 12.55 16.19
C GLU A 225 6.96 11.15 16.81
N ALA A 226 5.83 10.78 17.43
CA ALA A 226 5.66 9.47 18.01
C ALA A 226 5.64 8.30 16.98
N ASP A 227 5.39 8.57 15.71
CA ASP A 227 5.41 7.54 14.66
C ASP A 227 6.82 7.26 14.18
N LEU A 228 7.73 8.25 14.28
CA LEU A 228 9.12 8.14 13.90
C LEU A 228 9.91 7.20 14.82
N GLU A 229 9.35 6.89 16.00
CA GLU A 229 9.94 5.92 16.97
C GLU A 229 9.63 4.47 16.60
N LEU A 230 8.76 4.21 15.62
CA LEU A 230 8.51 2.85 15.16
C LEU A 230 9.72 2.30 14.41
N PRO A 231 10.10 1.04 14.62
CA PRO A 231 11.11 0.40 13.80
C PRO A 231 10.74 0.48 12.31
N TYR A 232 11.74 0.67 11.47
CA TYR A 232 11.60 0.79 10.01
C TYR A 232 10.75 2.00 9.54
N ALA A 233 10.44 2.95 10.43
CA ALA A 233 9.55 4.06 10.06
C ALA A 233 10.13 4.88 8.89
N ARG A 234 11.42 5.18 8.89
CA ARG A 234 12.08 5.93 7.81
C ARG A 234 12.11 5.12 6.52
N THR A 235 12.67 3.94 6.54
CA THR A 235 12.88 3.13 5.33
C THR A 235 11.57 2.69 4.68
N GLN A 236 10.54 2.34 5.47
CA GLN A 236 9.24 2.00 4.93
C GLN A 236 8.44 3.24 4.49
N TYR A 237 8.67 4.39 5.10
CA TYR A 237 8.11 5.64 4.59
C TYR A 237 8.72 6.00 3.23
N ASP A 238 10.04 5.97 3.11
CA ASP A 238 10.74 6.31 1.86
C ASP A 238 10.43 5.29 0.75
N ARG A 239 10.27 3.99 1.08
CA ARG A 239 9.93 2.92 0.14
C ARG A 239 8.50 3.00 -0.39
N VAL A 240 7.50 3.06 0.50
CA VAL A 240 6.08 2.98 0.12
C VAL A 240 5.23 4.11 0.69
N GLY A 241 5.52 4.58 1.89
CA GLY A 241 4.71 5.57 2.60
C GLY A 241 4.63 6.91 1.86
N VAL A 242 5.75 7.35 1.29
CA VAL A 242 5.87 8.63 0.59
C VAL A 242 4.96 8.72 -0.64
N ILE A 243 4.76 7.63 -1.35
CA ILE A 243 3.87 7.57 -2.53
C ILE A 243 2.44 7.96 -2.12
N TYR A 244 1.98 7.45 -1.00
CA TYR A 244 0.62 7.73 -0.51
C TYR A 244 0.51 9.05 0.27
N ASP A 245 1.61 9.53 0.85
CA ASP A 245 1.69 10.92 1.35
C ASP A 245 1.61 11.88 0.17
N GLY A 246 2.39 11.67 -0.89
CA GLY A 246 2.33 12.44 -2.14
C GLY A 246 0.93 12.44 -2.75
N MET A 247 0.25 11.29 -2.78
CA MET A 247 -1.16 11.22 -3.19
C MET A 247 -2.04 12.13 -2.31
N CYS A 248 -1.89 12.10 -0.99
CA CYS A 248 -2.64 13.00 -0.10
C CYS A 248 -2.30 14.47 -0.36
N GLN A 249 -1.04 14.80 -0.64
CA GLN A 249 -0.60 16.14 -1.01
C GLN A 249 -1.20 16.59 -2.35
N MET A 250 -1.29 15.69 -3.35
CA MET A 250 -2.00 15.98 -4.61
C MET A 250 -3.45 16.41 -4.35
N TYR A 251 -4.18 15.73 -3.48
CA TYR A 251 -5.54 16.11 -3.12
C TYR A 251 -5.59 17.46 -2.41
N ARG A 252 -4.66 17.75 -1.50
CA ARG A 252 -4.54 19.05 -0.82
C ARG A 252 -4.27 20.17 -1.83
N SER A 253 -3.31 19.97 -2.71
CA SER A 253 -2.97 20.90 -3.81
C SER A 253 -4.13 21.07 -4.79
N GLY A 254 -4.93 20.04 -5.00
CA GLY A 254 -6.18 20.08 -5.77
C GLY A 254 -7.33 20.82 -5.08
N GLY A 255 -7.12 21.35 -3.86
CA GLY A 255 -8.08 22.16 -3.11
C GLY A 255 -9.03 21.36 -2.21
N PHE A 256 -8.67 20.12 -1.86
CA PHE A 256 -9.42 19.30 -0.91
C PHE A 256 -8.80 19.34 0.49
N ASP A 257 -9.66 19.34 1.49
CA ASP A 257 -9.24 19.22 2.88
C ASP A 257 -9.03 17.73 3.23
N VAL A 258 -7.83 17.25 2.94
CA VAL A 258 -7.34 15.96 3.41
C VAL A 258 -6.56 16.21 4.70
N GLY A 259 -7.28 16.15 5.84
CA GLY A 259 -6.72 16.42 7.16
C GLY A 259 -5.59 15.47 7.54
N ASP A 260 -4.66 15.94 8.39
CA ASP A 260 -3.46 15.17 8.80
C ASP A 260 -3.79 13.81 9.41
N ALA A 261 -4.87 13.71 10.18
CA ALA A 261 -5.29 12.43 10.76
C ALA A 261 -5.71 11.41 9.69
N PHE A 262 -6.29 11.88 8.57
CA PHE A 262 -6.65 11.01 7.46
C PHE A 262 -5.40 10.56 6.69
N ALA A 263 -4.53 11.49 6.27
CA ALA A 263 -3.29 11.17 5.60
C ALA A 263 -2.44 10.19 6.43
N ARG A 264 -2.29 10.46 7.74
CA ARG A 264 -1.62 9.57 8.67
C ARG A 264 -2.24 8.18 8.70
N SER A 265 -3.57 8.06 8.64
CA SER A 265 -4.24 6.75 8.63
C SER A 265 -3.93 5.95 7.37
N ILE A 266 -3.81 6.61 6.24
CA ILE A 266 -3.45 5.99 4.96
C ILE A 266 -1.99 5.52 4.98
N VAL A 267 -1.05 6.42 5.27
CA VAL A 267 0.38 6.11 5.24
C VAL A 267 0.75 4.98 6.21
N LEU A 268 0.27 5.04 7.46
CA LEU A 268 0.55 3.99 8.45
C LEU A 268 -0.14 2.65 8.10
N ALA A 269 -1.33 2.68 7.47
CA ALA A 269 -1.99 1.45 7.04
C ALA A 269 -1.24 0.77 5.90
N ILE A 270 -0.67 1.54 4.98
CA ILE A 270 0.09 1.00 3.86
C ILE A 270 1.43 0.44 4.34
N ILE A 271 2.17 1.17 5.19
CA ILE A 271 3.40 0.63 5.79
C ILE A 271 3.08 -0.68 6.56
N GLY A 272 2.01 -0.68 7.35
CA GLY A 272 1.59 -1.88 8.07
C GLY A 272 1.14 -3.01 7.14
N ALA A 273 0.51 -2.71 6.00
CA ALA A 273 0.12 -3.70 4.99
C ALA A 273 1.32 -4.31 4.31
N GLN A 274 2.31 -3.49 3.92
CA GLN A 274 3.55 -3.95 3.31
C GLN A 274 4.24 -4.99 4.20
N VAL A 275 4.43 -4.67 5.48
CA VAL A 275 5.07 -5.60 6.42
C VAL A 275 4.21 -6.85 6.66
N TRP A 276 2.88 -6.68 6.82
CA TRP A 276 1.99 -7.72 7.33
C TRP A 276 1.42 -8.66 6.26
N LEU A 277 1.31 -8.20 5.03
CA LEU A 277 0.80 -8.99 3.91
C LEU A 277 1.92 -9.41 2.97
N ASP A 278 2.71 -8.48 2.47
CA ASP A 278 3.72 -8.75 1.45
C ASP A 278 4.99 -9.35 2.07
N ASP A 279 5.71 -8.60 2.94
CA ASP A 279 6.98 -9.09 3.50
C ASP A 279 6.84 -10.38 4.35
N VAL A 280 5.64 -10.62 4.95
CA VAL A 280 5.36 -11.88 5.66
C VAL A 280 5.15 -13.03 4.68
N ASP A 281 4.34 -12.85 3.64
CA ASP A 281 4.04 -13.90 2.66
C ASP A 281 5.28 -14.23 1.82
N ASP A 282 6.09 -13.22 1.49
CA ASP A 282 7.29 -13.33 0.67
C ASP A 282 8.57 -13.66 1.45
N TYR A 283 8.52 -13.80 2.78
CA TYR A 283 9.69 -14.05 3.61
C TYR A 283 10.65 -15.11 3.08
N HIS A 284 10.12 -16.24 2.58
CA HIS A 284 10.95 -17.33 2.09
C HIS A 284 11.58 -17.02 0.73
N ALA A 285 10.95 -16.22 -0.11
CA ALA A 285 11.48 -15.73 -1.37
C ALA A 285 12.56 -14.68 -1.10
N ASP A 286 12.26 -13.65 -0.32
CA ASP A 286 13.17 -12.58 0.07
C ASP A 286 14.46 -13.10 0.68
N ARG A 287 14.34 -14.08 1.59
CA ARG A 287 15.50 -14.73 2.21
C ARG A 287 16.38 -15.46 1.19
N ARG A 288 15.82 -16.06 0.13
CA ARG A 288 16.59 -16.75 -0.92
C ARG A 288 17.28 -15.75 -1.83
N GLU A 289 16.60 -14.66 -2.15
CA GLU A 289 17.03 -13.62 -3.08
C GLU A 289 17.95 -12.60 -2.42
N GLY A 290 18.03 -12.63 -1.08
CA GLY A 290 18.90 -11.72 -0.32
C GLY A 290 18.28 -10.33 -0.15
N GLN A 291 16.96 -10.24 -0.16
CA GLN A 291 16.24 -8.99 0.04
C GLN A 291 16.19 -8.63 1.53
N LEU A 292 16.54 -7.38 1.84
CA LEU A 292 16.41 -6.83 3.19
C LEU A 292 15.05 -6.17 3.32
N THR A 293 14.11 -6.87 3.95
CA THR A 293 12.79 -6.35 4.32
C THR A 293 12.69 -6.25 5.85
N PRO A 294 11.71 -5.52 6.42
CA PRO A 294 11.48 -5.55 7.87
C PRO A 294 11.42 -6.94 8.47
N VAL A 295 10.77 -7.87 7.76
CA VAL A 295 10.64 -9.26 8.23
C VAL A 295 11.98 -9.98 8.19
N THR A 296 12.70 -9.95 7.07
CA THR A 296 14.02 -10.61 6.98
C THR A 296 15.05 -9.99 7.93
N ALA A 297 14.98 -8.67 8.17
CA ALA A 297 15.83 -7.98 9.12
C ALA A 297 15.58 -8.46 10.57
N GLU A 298 14.32 -8.58 11.01
CA GLU A 298 14.04 -9.10 12.35
C GLU A 298 14.56 -10.53 12.54
N TYR A 299 14.53 -11.38 11.50
CA TYR A 299 15.13 -12.72 11.55
C TYR A 299 16.67 -12.74 11.57
N LEU A 300 17.33 -11.69 11.07
CA LEU A 300 18.78 -11.53 11.19
C LEU A 300 19.20 -10.98 12.56
N LEU A 301 18.36 -10.14 13.17
CA LEU A 301 18.67 -9.38 14.38
C LEU A 301 18.24 -10.09 15.67
N ALA A 302 17.29 -11.04 15.61
CA ALA A 302 16.81 -11.78 16.76
C ALA A 302 17.76 -12.92 17.14
N GLU A 303 17.75 -13.32 18.41
CA GLU A 303 18.51 -14.48 18.90
C GLU A 303 17.84 -15.81 18.55
N THR A 304 16.52 -15.82 18.37
CA THR A 304 15.72 -17.02 18.06
C THR A 304 14.62 -16.70 17.07
N GLU A 305 14.19 -17.72 16.30
CA GLU A 305 13.06 -17.60 15.36
C GLU A 305 11.74 -17.21 16.08
N ALA A 306 11.53 -17.70 17.31
CA ALA A 306 10.34 -17.35 18.08
C ALA A 306 10.34 -15.86 18.51
N GLU A 307 11.52 -15.31 18.80
CA GLU A 307 11.67 -13.88 19.07
C GLU A 307 11.44 -13.04 17.81
N ALA A 308 12.04 -13.44 16.68
CA ALA A 308 11.84 -12.77 15.39
C ALA A 308 10.35 -12.74 15.03
N HIS A 309 9.68 -13.88 15.10
CA HIS A 309 8.24 -13.99 14.85
C HIS A 309 7.44 -13.03 15.75
N ALA A 310 7.70 -13.02 17.05
CA ALA A 310 6.99 -12.12 17.97
C ALA A 310 7.22 -10.64 17.62
N ARG A 311 8.46 -10.25 17.28
CA ARG A 311 8.79 -8.88 16.87
C ARG A 311 8.08 -8.46 15.58
N VAL A 312 7.97 -9.34 14.58
CA VAL A 312 7.23 -9.07 13.33
C VAL A 312 5.75 -8.85 13.61
N VAL A 313 5.14 -9.69 14.46
CA VAL A 313 3.73 -9.52 14.85
C VAL A 313 3.54 -8.18 15.58
N ASP A 314 4.35 -7.89 16.61
CA ASP A 314 4.27 -6.65 17.38
C ASP A 314 4.47 -5.41 16.51
N LEU A 315 5.39 -5.47 15.54
CA LEU A 315 5.67 -4.40 14.58
C LEU A 315 4.43 -4.10 13.73
N SER A 316 3.87 -5.12 13.10
CA SER A 316 2.70 -4.99 12.22
C SER A 316 1.48 -4.48 13.00
N GLU A 317 1.24 -5.03 14.20
CA GLU A 317 0.18 -4.55 15.10
C GLU A 317 0.38 -3.07 15.48
N ALA A 318 1.61 -2.63 15.73
CA ALA A 318 1.89 -1.25 16.11
C ALA A 318 1.54 -0.25 14.99
N TYR A 319 1.87 -0.56 13.74
CA TYR A 319 1.50 0.26 12.59
C TYR A 319 -0.01 0.30 12.37
N LEU A 320 -0.64 -0.88 12.28
CA LEU A 320 -2.08 -1.01 11.98
C LEU A 320 -2.95 -0.42 13.10
N ASP A 321 -2.56 -0.56 14.36
CA ASP A 321 -3.25 0.07 15.48
C ASP A 321 -3.16 1.60 15.44
N ARG A 322 -2.00 2.15 15.07
CA ARG A 322 -1.86 3.61 14.91
C ARG A 322 -2.67 4.12 13.73
N ALA A 323 -2.68 3.39 12.60
CA ALA A 323 -3.51 3.69 11.44
C ALA A 323 -5.01 3.71 11.80
N LYS A 324 -5.50 2.69 12.52
CA LYS A 324 -6.90 2.58 12.96
C LYS A 324 -7.30 3.72 13.90
N ARG A 325 -6.41 4.11 14.83
CA ARG A 325 -6.65 5.28 15.70
C ARG A 325 -6.69 6.59 14.90
N ALA A 326 -5.80 6.75 13.92
CA ALA A 326 -5.79 7.92 13.05
C ALA A 326 -7.04 7.99 12.18
N ALA A 327 -7.50 6.88 11.60
CA ALA A 327 -8.76 6.79 10.86
C ALA A 327 -9.98 7.17 11.72
N THR A 328 -9.99 6.73 12.98
CA THR A 328 -11.05 7.09 13.94
C THR A 328 -11.04 8.59 14.23
N ALA A 329 -9.86 9.18 14.45
CA ALA A 329 -9.70 10.62 14.68
C ALA A 329 -10.09 11.46 13.45
N ALA A 330 -9.85 10.95 12.24
CA ALA A 330 -10.27 11.57 10.99
C ALA A 330 -11.77 11.43 10.70
N GLY A 331 -12.52 10.66 11.49
CA GLY A 331 -13.92 10.35 11.20
C GLY A 331 -14.07 9.53 9.90
N SER A 332 -13.11 8.71 9.55
CA SER A 332 -13.08 7.86 8.35
C SER A 332 -13.27 6.36 8.69
N PRO A 333 -14.51 5.90 8.92
CA PRO A 333 -14.76 4.50 9.25
C PRO A 333 -14.34 3.52 8.16
N LEU A 334 -14.37 3.93 6.87
CA LEU A 334 -13.91 3.07 5.78
C LEU A 334 -12.42 2.75 5.90
N SER A 335 -11.57 3.77 6.15
CA SER A 335 -10.14 3.55 6.35
C SER A 335 -9.87 2.67 7.57
N GLY A 336 -10.61 2.87 8.67
CA GLY A 336 -10.48 2.03 9.86
C GLY A 336 -10.90 0.58 9.64
N ILE A 337 -11.97 0.35 8.86
CA ILE A 337 -12.42 -1.01 8.47
C ILE A 337 -11.39 -1.65 7.52
N ALA A 338 -10.83 -0.89 6.58
CA ALA A 338 -9.79 -1.38 5.68
C ALA A 338 -8.53 -1.80 6.47
N THR A 339 -8.10 -0.99 7.44
CA THR A 339 -6.99 -1.35 8.34
C THR A 339 -7.26 -2.63 9.13
N GLU A 340 -8.47 -2.78 9.65
CA GLU A 340 -8.89 -4.02 10.34
C GLU A 340 -8.94 -5.23 9.38
N TYR A 341 -9.31 -5.00 8.12
CA TYR A 341 -9.28 -6.04 7.09
C TYR A 341 -7.85 -6.49 6.79
N ILE A 342 -6.90 -5.55 6.64
CA ILE A 342 -5.47 -5.83 6.47
C ILE A 342 -4.97 -6.70 7.63
N TYR A 343 -5.22 -6.28 8.86
CA TYR A 343 -4.82 -7.03 10.06
C TYR A 343 -5.33 -8.49 10.05
N ARG A 344 -6.57 -8.69 9.62
CA ARG A 344 -7.19 -10.03 9.60
C ARG A 344 -6.85 -10.87 8.39
N SER A 345 -6.24 -10.29 7.38
CA SER A 345 -5.83 -10.97 6.15
C SER A 345 -4.43 -11.56 6.24
N GLY A 346 -3.56 -11.02 7.12
CA GLY A 346 -2.21 -11.54 7.30
C GLY A 346 -2.21 -12.89 8.03
N ASP A 347 -1.27 -13.74 7.67
CA ASP A 347 -1.07 -15.06 8.25
C ASP A 347 0.39 -15.24 8.73
N PRO A 348 0.74 -14.78 9.95
CA PRO A 348 2.09 -14.94 10.47
C PRO A 348 2.48 -16.40 10.74
N SER A 349 1.56 -17.36 10.61
CA SER A 349 1.86 -18.78 10.80
C SER A 349 2.78 -19.36 9.73
N VAL A 350 2.94 -18.65 8.60
CA VAL A 350 3.89 -19.01 7.51
C VAL A 350 5.34 -18.76 7.92
N LEU A 351 5.56 -17.92 8.92
CA LEU A 351 6.88 -17.56 9.41
C LEU A 351 7.45 -18.62 10.37
N PRO A 352 8.79 -18.86 10.35
CA PRO A 352 9.44 -19.72 11.35
C PRO A 352 9.23 -19.23 12.79
N GLY A 353 9.18 -20.16 13.74
CA GLY A 353 9.00 -19.83 15.16
C GLY A 353 7.56 -19.52 15.57
N ALA A 354 6.61 -19.60 14.65
CA ALA A 354 5.19 -19.53 15.01
C ALA A 354 4.84 -20.62 16.01
N THR A 355 4.31 -20.25 17.19
CA THR A 355 3.79 -21.23 18.13
C THR A 355 2.49 -21.79 17.54
N THR A 356 2.50 -23.07 17.17
CA THR A 356 1.24 -23.79 16.85
C THR A 356 0.33 -23.69 18.08
N ALA A 357 -0.73 -22.88 17.98
CA ALA A 357 -1.76 -22.84 18.99
C ALA A 357 -2.44 -24.22 19.02
N GLY A 358 -2.05 -25.08 19.98
CA GLY A 358 -2.76 -26.33 20.21
C GLY A 358 -1.90 -27.57 20.39
N GLU A 359 -1.21 -27.72 21.51
CA GLU A 359 -1.08 -28.99 22.23
C GLU A 359 -1.54 -28.85 23.69
#